data_4bd5cd4e59aecd5557b60d2fb16556f4
#
_entry.id   4bd5cd4e59aecd5557b60d2fb16556f4
#
_cell.length_a   1.000
_cell.length_b   1.000
_cell.length_c   1.000
_cell.angle_alpha   90.00
_cell.angle_beta   90.00
_cell.angle_gamma   90.00
#
_symmetry.space_group_name_H-M   'P 1'
#
loop_
_entity.id
_entity.type
_entity.pdbx_description
1 polymer ?
#
loop_
_entity_poly.entity_id
_entity_poly.type
_entity_poly.pdbx_seq_one_letter_code
_entity_poly.pdbx_strand_id
1 'polypeptide(L)'
;PLNVFGPGFSIAHFGSIIVNGNAKIGKNCRIQDSVTIGATNGASDAPVLGDNIFIGSGARIIGKVNIASDIAIGSNAVVVNNFNESGITIGGVPAKKISDNNSHSNLNKYLEIDK
;
A
#
# COMPACT_ATOMS: atom_id res chain seq x y z
N PRO A 1 1.06 -10.24 -10.21
CA PRO A 1 1.33 -11.63 -9.80
C PRO A 1 0.28 -12.14 -8.82
N LEU A 2 -0.21 -13.35 -9.07
CA LEU A 2 -1.36 -13.90 -8.35
C LEU A 2 -1.10 -14.19 -6.87
N ASN A 3 0.13 -14.41 -6.49
CA ASN A 3 0.49 -14.79 -5.12
C ASN A 3 1.11 -13.68 -4.29
N VAL A 4 1.03 -12.44 -4.77
CA VAL A 4 1.52 -11.26 -4.04
C VAL A 4 0.47 -10.75 -3.06
N PHE A 5 -0.78 -10.72 -3.48
CA PHE A 5 -1.89 -10.12 -2.73
C PHE A 5 -2.69 -11.18 -1.98
N GLY A 6 -3.11 -10.85 -0.76
CA GLY A 6 -4.09 -11.62 -0.05
C GLY A 6 -5.50 -11.42 -0.61
N PRO A 7 -6.51 -12.06 -0.02
CA PRO A 7 -7.90 -11.91 -0.48
C PRO A 7 -8.43 -10.48 -0.31
N GLY A 8 -9.39 -10.11 -1.14
CA GLY A 8 -10.02 -8.79 -1.07
C GLY A 8 -9.26 -7.70 -1.81
N PHE A 9 -8.30 -8.06 -2.65
CA PHE A 9 -7.59 -7.09 -3.47
C PHE A 9 -8.53 -6.42 -4.47
N SER A 10 -8.41 -5.10 -4.62
CA SER A 10 -9.19 -4.36 -5.62
C SER A 10 -8.39 -3.22 -6.24
N ILE A 11 -8.71 -2.91 -7.49
CA ILE A 11 -8.10 -1.82 -8.25
C ILE A 11 -9.22 -0.85 -8.64
N ALA A 12 -9.05 0.43 -8.29
CA ALA A 12 -10.07 1.45 -8.53
C ALA A 12 -10.15 1.87 -9.99
N HIS A 13 -9.02 1.95 -10.67
CA HIS A 13 -8.93 2.47 -12.04
C HIS A 13 -7.98 1.61 -12.86
N PHE A 14 -8.17 1.69 -14.18
CA PHE A 14 -7.25 1.06 -15.12
C PHE A 14 -6.12 2.05 -15.40
N GLY A 15 -4.97 1.78 -14.88
CA GLY A 15 -3.77 2.56 -15.13
C GLY A 15 -2.56 1.67 -15.05
N SER A 16 -1.38 2.27 -15.17
CA SER A 16 -0.13 1.51 -15.04
C SER A 16 0.09 1.17 -13.58
N ILE A 17 -0.02 -0.12 -13.25
CA ILE A 17 0.29 -0.62 -11.91
C ILE A 17 1.40 -1.64 -12.07
N ILE A 18 2.52 -1.38 -11.38
CA ILE A 18 3.69 -2.24 -11.44
C ILE A 18 3.93 -2.79 -10.03
N VAL A 19 3.88 -4.11 -9.90
CA VAL A 19 4.09 -4.78 -8.62
C VAL A 19 5.17 -5.84 -8.78
N ASN A 20 6.22 -5.75 -7.96
CA ASN A 20 7.27 -6.76 -7.94
C ASN A 20 6.73 -8.09 -7.44
N GLY A 21 7.07 -9.17 -8.12
CA GLY A 21 6.57 -10.51 -7.79
C GLY A 21 6.98 -11.04 -6.42
N ASN A 22 7.97 -10.43 -5.77
CA ASN A 22 8.42 -10.82 -4.43
C ASN A 22 7.85 -9.94 -3.32
N ALA A 23 7.05 -8.92 -3.66
CA ALA A 23 6.33 -8.16 -2.66
C ALA A 23 5.28 -9.06 -1.98
N LYS A 24 4.98 -8.75 -0.73
CA LYS A 24 3.94 -9.45 0.04
C LYS A 24 2.93 -8.43 0.51
N ILE A 25 1.67 -8.63 0.17
CA ILE A 25 0.61 -7.68 0.51
C ILE A 25 -0.53 -8.47 1.15
N GLY A 26 -0.98 -8.02 2.30
CA GLY A 26 -2.03 -8.70 3.05
C GLY A 26 -3.39 -8.61 2.37
N LYS A 27 -4.44 -8.89 3.13
CA LYS A 27 -5.81 -8.90 2.61
C LYS A 27 -6.38 -7.49 2.49
N ASN A 28 -7.40 -7.33 1.64
CA ASN A 28 -8.17 -6.09 1.48
C ASN A 28 -7.32 -4.90 1.04
N CYS A 29 -6.37 -5.11 0.15
CA CYS A 29 -5.60 -4.01 -0.42
C CYS A 29 -6.38 -3.38 -1.56
N ARG A 30 -6.45 -2.05 -1.57
CA ARG A 30 -7.04 -1.30 -2.67
C ARG A 30 -5.99 -0.37 -3.26
N ILE A 31 -5.81 -0.47 -4.56
CA ILE A 31 -4.81 0.31 -5.30
C ILE A 31 -5.53 1.19 -6.31
N GLN A 32 -5.19 2.47 -6.33
CA GLN A 32 -5.58 3.37 -7.41
C GLN A 32 -4.58 3.25 -8.56
N ASP A 33 -4.71 4.10 -9.57
CA ASP A 33 -3.87 3.97 -10.78
C ASP A 33 -2.44 4.46 -10.55
N SER A 34 -1.55 4.07 -11.46
CA SER A 34 -0.16 4.56 -11.54
C SER A 34 0.67 4.28 -10.30
N VAL A 35 0.39 3.18 -9.60
CA VAL A 35 1.12 2.78 -8.40
C VAL A 35 2.28 1.86 -8.76
N THR A 36 3.41 2.05 -8.09
CA THR A 36 4.57 1.17 -8.22
C THR A 36 4.92 0.58 -6.86
N ILE A 37 5.01 -0.74 -6.79
CA ILE A 37 5.50 -1.47 -5.62
C ILE A 37 6.73 -2.25 -6.10
N GLY A 38 7.92 -1.76 -5.78
CA GLY A 38 9.13 -2.23 -6.39
C GLY A 38 10.25 -2.59 -5.42
N ALA A 39 11.18 -3.42 -5.91
CA ALA A 39 12.39 -3.79 -5.17
C ALA A 39 13.53 -2.85 -5.52
N THR A 40 14.53 -2.76 -4.65
CA THR A 40 15.73 -1.94 -4.92
C THR A 40 16.91 -2.78 -5.39
N ASN A 41 17.39 -3.71 -4.58
CA ASN A 41 18.58 -4.50 -4.86
C ASN A 41 18.22 -5.94 -5.18
N GLY A 42 17.58 -6.15 -6.32
CA GLY A 42 17.11 -7.47 -6.68
C GLY A 42 15.83 -7.82 -5.95
N ALA A 43 15.36 -9.04 -6.16
CA ALA A 43 14.04 -9.47 -5.77
C ALA A 43 13.83 -9.56 -4.24
N SER A 44 14.90 -9.77 -3.47
CA SER A 44 14.79 -9.95 -2.02
C SER A 44 14.46 -8.67 -1.26
N ASP A 45 14.64 -7.51 -1.89
CA ASP A 45 14.39 -6.21 -1.25
C ASP A 45 13.02 -5.63 -1.62
N ALA A 46 12.02 -6.48 -1.68
CA ALA A 46 10.65 -6.09 -2.03
C ALA A 46 9.83 -5.71 -0.79
N PRO A 47 8.84 -4.82 -0.95
CA PRO A 47 8.02 -4.39 0.19
C PRO A 47 7.13 -5.48 0.77
N VAL A 48 6.85 -5.35 2.07
CA VAL A 48 5.88 -6.18 2.78
C VAL A 48 4.84 -5.24 3.41
N LEU A 49 3.60 -5.38 2.98
CA LEU A 49 2.48 -4.58 3.46
C LEU A 49 1.51 -5.45 4.25
N GLY A 50 0.99 -4.91 5.33
CA GLY A 50 -0.01 -5.58 6.15
C GLY A 50 -1.38 -5.63 5.49
N ASP A 51 -2.42 -5.79 6.31
CA ASP A 51 -3.81 -5.87 5.85
C ASP A 51 -4.46 -4.49 5.77
N ASN A 52 -5.51 -4.38 4.96
CA ASN A 52 -6.34 -3.19 4.87
C ASN A 52 -5.53 -1.94 4.49
N ILE A 53 -4.74 -2.06 3.43
CA ILE A 53 -3.92 -0.96 2.93
C ILE A 53 -4.64 -0.26 1.78
N PHE A 54 -4.73 1.06 1.86
CA PHE A 54 -5.18 1.89 0.76
C PHE A 54 -3.99 2.61 0.14
N ILE A 55 -3.82 2.51 -1.17
CA ILE A 55 -2.70 3.13 -1.89
C ILE A 55 -3.25 4.11 -2.90
N GLY A 56 -2.98 5.39 -2.68
CA GLY A 56 -3.44 6.48 -3.56
C GLY A 56 -2.72 6.52 -4.89
N SER A 57 -3.33 7.20 -5.86
CA SER A 57 -2.81 7.29 -7.22
C SER A 57 -1.40 7.85 -7.25
N GLY A 58 -0.54 7.23 -8.04
CA GLY A 58 0.84 7.69 -8.25
C GLY A 58 1.80 7.38 -7.13
N ALA A 59 1.36 6.70 -6.07
CA ALA A 59 2.25 6.35 -4.96
C ALA A 59 3.30 5.33 -5.39
N ARG A 60 4.47 5.42 -4.79
CA ARG A 60 5.57 4.48 -5.01
C ARG A 60 6.04 3.94 -3.67
N ILE A 61 6.09 2.62 -3.58
CA ILE A 61 6.55 1.92 -2.38
C ILE A 61 7.75 1.09 -2.81
N ILE A 62 8.93 1.48 -2.38
CA ILE A 62 10.18 1.01 -2.97
C ILE A 62 11.10 0.43 -1.91
N GLY A 63 11.63 -0.76 -2.18
CA GLY A 63 12.68 -1.36 -1.39
C GLY A 63 12.18 -2.27 -0.28
N LYS A 64 13.10 -2.67 0.57
CA LYS A 64 12.79 -3.57 1.69
C LYS A 64 12.14 -2.78 2.83
N VAL A 65 10.85 -2.50 2.66
CA VAL A 65 10.08 -1.75 3.66
C VAL A 65 8.95 -2.59 4.21
N ASN A 66 8.64 -2.40 5.48
CA ASN A 66 7.51 -3.02 6.15
C ASN A 66 6.48 -1.95 6.49
N ILE A 67 5.25 -2.15 6.04
CA ILE A 67 4.13 -1.24 6.27
C ILE A 67 3.10 -1.99 7.11
N ALA A 68 2.81 -1.48 8.29
CA ALA A 68 1.84 -2.09 9.21
C ALA A 68 0.42 -2.05 8.61
N SER A 69 -0.51 -2.75 9.23
CA SER A 69 -1.90 -2.83 8.75
C SER A 69 -2.66 -1.52 8.96
N ASP A 70 -3.76 -1.36 8.24
CA ASP A 70 -4.73 -0.27 8.39
C ASP A 70 -4.15 1.11 8.06
N ILE A 71 -3.19 1.16 7.15
CA ILE A 71 -2.52 2.39 6.73
C ILE A 71 -3.08 2.88 5.40
N ALA A 72 -3.37 4.18 5.32
CA ALA A 72 -3.67 4.85 4.07
C ALA A 72 -2.41 5.55 3.56
N ILE A 73 -2.07 5.29 2.30
CA ILE A 73 -0.92 5.90 1.63
C ILE A 73 -1.44 6.93 0.65
N GLY A 74 -1.05 8.19 0.85
CA GLY A 74 -1.53 9.31 0.05
C GLY A 74 -1.07 9.27 -1.40
N SER A 75 -1.79 9.99 -2.25
CA SER A 75 -1.44 10.09 -3.67
C SER A 75 -0.05 10.67 -3.84
N ASN A 76 0.70 10.12 -4.77
CA ASN A 76 2.07 10.54 -5.12
C ASN A 76 3.08 10.43 -3.98
N ALA A 77 2.76 9.72 -2.90
CA ALA A 77 3.72 9.47 -1.83
C ALA A 77 4.85 8.57 -2.32
N VAL A 78 6.04 8.76 -1.77
CA VAL A 78 7.18 7.89 -2.04
C VAL A 78 7.61 7.27 -0.72
N VAL A 79 7.32 5.98 -0.55
CA VAL A 79 7.54 5.25 0.69
C VAL A 79 8.84 4.45 0.55
N VAL A 80 9.85 4.84 1.31
CA VAL A 80 11.17 4.20 1.28
C VAL A 80 11.66 3.80 2.67
N ASN A 81 10.82 3.98 3.69
CA ASN A 81 11.14 3.63 5.07
C ASN A 81 10.02 2.76 5.66
N ASN A 82 10.33 2.09 6.76
CA ASN A 82 9.34 1.29 7.48
C ASN A 82 8.33 2.17 8.21
N PHE A 83 7.08 1.71 8.27
CA PHE A 83 6.03 2.32 9.06
C PHE A 83 5.37 1.22 9.89
N ASN A 84 5.77 1.14 11.15
CA ASN A 84 5.35 0.05 12.05
C ASN A 84 4.15 0.39 12.91
N GLU A 85 3.65 1.62 12.82
CA GLU A 85 2.46 2.06 13.55
C GLU A 85 1.22 1.80 12.68
N SER A 86 0.32 0.93 13.14
CA SER A 86 -0.93 0.65 12.44
C SER A 86 -1.91 1.82 12.55
N GLY A 87 -2.82 1.92 11.58
CA GLY A 87 -3.97 2.81 11.69
C GLY A 87 -3.66 4.28 11.46
N ILE A 88 -2.68 4.58 10.63
CA ILE A 88 -2.28 5.96 10.33
C ILE A 88 -2.40 6.25 8.83
N THR A 89 -2.29 7.53 8.49
CA THR A 89 -2.11 7.98 7.11
C THR A 89 -0.70 8.49 6.93
N ILE A 90 -0.06 8.07 5.85
CA ILE A 90 1.28 8.53 5.47
C ILE A 90 1.23 9.20 4.09
N GLY A 91 2.13 10.12 3.85
CA GLY A 91 2.20 10.79 2.55
C GLY A 91 3.43 11.67 2.42
N GLY A 92 3.62 12.21 1.23
CA GLY A 92 4.75 13.09 0.92
C GLY A 92 5.92 12.35 0.29
N VAL A 93 6.98 13.12 -0.01
CA VAL A 93 8.21 12.63 -0.66
C VAL A 93 9.41 13.14 0.13
N PRO A 94 10.09 12.32 0.94
CA PRO A 94 9.73 10.95 1.31
C PRO A 94 8.49 10.94 2.20
N ALA A 95 7.77 9.83 2.21
CA ALA A 95 6.54 9.71 2.99
C ALA A 95 6.81 9.79 4.48
N LYS A 96 5.89 10.47 5.18
CA LYS A 96 5.90 10.61 6.63
C LYS A 96 4.48 10.48 7.14
N LYS A 97 4.34 10.23 8.44
CA LYS A 97 3.02 10.20 9.07
C LYS A 97 2.36 11.56 8.97
N ILE A 98 1.14 11.57 8.45
CA ILE A 98 0.34 12.79 8.30
C ILE A 98 -0.69 12.89 9.42
N SER A 99 -1.36 11.79 9.77
CA SER A 99 -2.43 11.79 10.76
C SER A 99 -2.64 10.41 11.36
N ASP A 100 -3.49 10.34 12.40
CA ASP A 100 -3.91 9.09 13.02
C ASP A 100 -5.17 8.51 12.36
N ASN A 101 -5.53 8.98 11.18
CA ASN A 101 -6.66 8.42 10.43
C ASN A 101 -6.22 7.13 9.75
N ASN A 102 -6.96 6.05 10.03
CA ASN A 102 -6.68 4.76 9.41
C ASN A 102 -7.27 4.68 7.99
N SER A 103 -7.01 3.56 7.31
CA SER A 103 -7.45 3.33 5.94
C SER A 103 -8.94 2.97 5.81
N HIS A 104 -9.64 2.69 6.90
CA HIS A 104 -10.98 2.08 6.82
C HIS A 104 -11.99 2.95 6.11
N SER A 105 -11.95 4.26 6.29
CA SER A 105 -12.85 5.16 5.57
C SER A 105 -12.59 5.15 4.06
N ASN A 106 -11.36 4.86 3.64
CA ASN A 106 -11.00 4.73 2.23
C ASN A 106 -11.47 3.40 1.64
N LEU A 107 -11.62 2.38 2.46
CA LEU A 107 -11.91 1.01 2.02
C LEU A 107 -13.35 0.59 2.19
N ASN A 108 -14.05 1.13 3.19
CA ASN A 108 -15.39 0.65 3.57
C ASN A 108 -16.44 0.72 2.46
N LYS A 109 -16.33 1.71 1.57
CA LYS A 109 -17.19 1.80 0.38
C LYS A 109 -17.16 0.52 -0.45
N TYR A 110 -16.07 -0.22 -0.39
CA TYR A 110 -15.79 -1.31 -1.32
C TYR A 110 -15.71 -2.66 -0.63
N LEU A 111 -15.18 -2.69 0.59
CA LEU A 111 -14.80 -3.93 1.25
C LEU A 111 -15.54 -4.17 2.58
N GLU A 112 -16.33 -3.22 3.06
CA GLU A 112 -17.15 -3.37 4.26
C GLU A 112 -16.38 -3.85 5.50
N ILE A 113 -15.25 -3.23 5.75
CA ILE A 113 -14.32 -3.66 6.79
C ILE A 113 -14.83 -3.32 8.20
N ASP A 114 -15.49 -2.18 8.34
CA ASP A 114 -15.89 -1.60 9.62
C ASP A 114 -17.39 -1.69 9.87
N LYS A 115 -17.93 -2.85 9.77
CA LYS A 115 -19.37 -3.07 9.98
C LYS A 115 -19.71 -3.39 11.42
#